data_eec27a4ec05ab8d2521e4e8355a80825
#
_entry.id   eec27a4ec05ab8d2521e4e8355a80825
#
_cell.length_a   1.000
_cell.length_b   1.000
_cell.length_c   1.000
_cell.angle_alpha   90.00
_cell.angle_beta   90.00
_cell.angle_gamma   90.00
#
_symmetry.space_group_name_H-M   'P 1'
#
loop_
_entity.id
_entity.type
_entity.pdbx_description
1 polymer ?
#
loop_
_entity_poly.entity_id
_entity_poly.type
_entity_poly.pdbx_seq_one_letter_code
_entity_poly.pdbx_strand_id
1 'polypeptide(L)'
;SEMCIRDRCGEAVVFSGNRTPKHFLTLIKQRGALLAKGRLLGIQFDTLFTDNLYFEISRHAIAMADYLKKGLAEKGCRFYLDSPTNQQFVILENRKMTELKKEVKFSFWEKYDENHTVVRFATSWATKKEEIDQLLDLF
;
A
#
# COMPACT_ATOMS: atom_id res chain seq x y z
N SER A 1 -1.04 -7.38 -0.62
CA SER A 1 0.27 -7.98 -0.86
C SER A 1 1.16 -7.18 -1.81
N GLU A 2 0.62 -6.40 -2.71
CA GLU A 2 1.42 -5.64 -3.69
C GLU A 2 2.07 -4.36 -3.13
N MET A 3 1.61 -3.86 -2.01
CA MET A 3 1.99 -2.53 -1.54
C MET A 3 3.36 -2.46 -0.88
N CYS A 4 3.76 -3.48 -0.15
CA CYS A 4 5.12 -3.54 0.38
C CYS A 4 6.18 -3.79 -0.71
N ILE A 5 5.76 -4.34 -1.85
CA ILE A 5 6.61 -4.62 -2.99
C ILE A 5 6.71 -3.41 -3.94
N ARG A 6 5.66 -2.58 -4.03
CA ARG A 6 5.67 -1.37 -4.87
C ARG A 6 6.64 -0.28 -4.43
N ASP A 7 7.01 -0.26 -3.15
CA ASP A 7 8.08 0.62 -2.65
C ASP A 7 9.48 0.15 -3.10
N ARG A 8 9.55 -0.97 -3.82
CA ARG A 8 10.77 -1.57 -4.37
C ARG A 8 10.71 -1.57 -5.90
N CYS A 9 11.87 -1.60 -6.52
CA CYS A 9 11.98 -1.56 -7.97
C CYS A 9 11.78 -2.93 -8.65
N GLY A 10 11.07 -3.88 -8.02
CA GLY A 10 10.97 -5.24 -8.54
C GLY A 10 9.61 -5.90 -8.34
N GLU A 11 9.29 -6.79 -9.26
CA GLU A 11 8.16 -7.70 -9.18
C GLU A 11 8.64 -9.14 -9.30
N ALA A 12 7.93 -10.06 -8.64
CA ALA A 12 8.23 -11.48 -8.70
C ALA A 12 7.06 -12.26 -9.32
N VAL A 13 7.40 -13.20 -10.20
CA VAL A 13 6.45 -14.17 -10.73
C VAL A 13 6.77 -15.53 -10.14
N VAL A 14 5.81 -16.11 -9.43
CA VAL A 14 5.97 -17.40 -8.76
C VAL A 14 5.09 -18.45 -9.43
N PHE A 15 5.68 -19.53 -9.89
CA PHE A 15 4.97 -20.68 -10.40
C PHE A 15 4.89 -21.78 -9.33
N SER A 16 3.68 -22.18 -8.95
CA SER A 16 3.48 -23.28 -8.01
C SER A 16 3.62 -24.63 -8.71
N GLY A 17 4.30 -25.59 -8.06
CA GLY A 17 4.59 -26.89 -8.66
C GLY A 17 5.44 -26.75 -9.94
N ASN A 18 5.60 -27.80 -10.71
CA ASN A 18 6.38 -27.78 -11.95
C ASN A 18 5.63 -27.17 -13.14
N ARG A 19 4.96 -26.02 -12.94
CA ARG A 19 4.14 -25.37 -13.96
C ARG A 19 4.84 -24.25 -14.72
N THR A 20 6.16 -24.12 -14.57
CA THR A 20 6.91 -23.13 -15.35
C THR A 20 6.79 -23.46 -16.84
N PRO A 21 6.40 -22.49 -17.69
CA PRO A 21 6.30 -22.71 -19.13
C PRO A 21 7.64 -23.21 -19.73
N LYS A 22 7.56 -24.09 -20.71
CA LYS A 22 8.74 -24.48 -21.47
C LYS A 22 9.41 -23.24 -22.07
N HIS A 23 10.73 -23.19 -22.06
CA HIS A 23 11.53 -22.07 -22.59
C HIS A 23 11.22 -20.70 -21.93
N PHE A 24 10.79 -20.70 -20.65
CA PHE A 24 10.41 -19.47 -19.94
C PHE A 24 11.50 -18.39 -19.99
N LEU A 25 12.76 -18.75 -19.81
CA LEU A 25 13.90 -17.81 -19.93
C LEU A 25 14.00 -17.17 -21.32
N THR A 26 13.75 -17.94 -22.36
CA THR A 26 13.72 -17.43 -23.74
C THR A 26 12.57 -16.44 -23.93
N LEU A 27 11.39 -16.73 -23.37
CA LEU A 27 10.24 -15.84 -23.40
C LEU A 27 10.52 -14.53 -22.67
N ILE A 28 11.17 -14.56 -21.52
CA ILE A 28 11.61 -13.38 -20.76
C ILE A 28 12.54 -12.51 -21.63
N LYS A 29 13.53 -13.14 -22.27
CA LYS A 29 14.45 -12.45 -23.17
C LYS A 29 13.75 -11.79 -24.35
N GLN A 30 12.88 -12.53 -25.03
CA GLN A 30 12.11 -12.01 -26.18
C GLN A 30 11.24 -10.80 -25.81
N ARG A 31 10.76 -10.74 -24.57
CA ARG A 31 9.95 -9.65 -24.04
C ARG A 31 10.77 -8.50 -23.44
N GLY A 32 12.08 -8.54 -23.55
CA GLY A 32 12.97 -7.53 -22.97
C GLY A 32 12.97 -7.46 -21.44
N ALA A 33 12.42 -8.50 -20.78
CA ALA A 33 12.27 -8.53 -19.32
C ALA A 33 13.48 -9.13 -18.58
N LEU A 34 14.52 -9.56 -19.30
CA LEU A 34 15.76 -10.02 -18.70
C LEU A 34 16.73 -8.85 -18.52
N LEU A 35 16.81 -8.35 -17.29
CA LEU A 35 17.72 -7.26 -16.95
C LEU A 35 19.17 -7.76 -16.88
N ALA A 36 20.10 -7.05 -17.53
CA ALA A 36 21.52 -7.34 -17.47
C ALA A 36 22.07 -7.26 -16.02
N LYS A 37 21.44 -6.46 -15.17
CA LYS A 37 21.81 -6.26 -13.75
C LYS A 37 20.68 -6.67 -12.81
N GLY A 38 20.01 -7.78 -13.07
CA GLY A 38 18.93 -8.34 -12.24
C GLY A 38 19.32 -8.60 -10.79
N ARG A 39 20.60 -8.67 -10.49
CA ARG A 39 21.16 -8.73 -9.14
C ARG A 39 20.62 -7.60 -8.22
N LEU A 40 20.40 -6.38 -8.76
CA LEU A 40 19.85 -5.27 -7.98
C LEU A 40 18.44 -5.58 -7.44
N LEU A 41 17.61 -6.27 -8.24
CA LEU A 41 16.30 -6.75 -7.81
C LEU A 41 16.43 -7.93 -6.87
N GLY A 42 17.32 -8.89 -7.16
CA GLY A 42 17.57 -10.07 -6.34
C GLY A 42 17.97 -9.72 -4.91
N ILE A 43 18.86 -8.75 -4.72
CA ILE A 43 19.28 -8.28 -3.38
C ILE A 43 18.11 -7.69 -2.58
N GLN A 44 17.18 -6.96 -3.24
CA GLN A 44 16.01 -6.43 -2.55
C GLN A 44 15.10 -7.55 -2.04
N PHE A 45 14.86 -8.58 -2.85
CA PHE A 45 14.08 -9.74 -2.43
C PHE A 45 14.79 -10.56 -1.35
N ASP A 46 16.08 -10.80 -1.51
CA ASP A 46 16.88 -11.53 -0.53
C ASP A 46 16.82 -10.85 0.85
N THR A 47 17.06 -9.54 0.89
CA THR A 47 16.95 -8.74 2.11
C THR A 47 15.56 -8.82 2.73
N LEU A 48 14.49 -8.68 1.93
CA LEU A 48 13.12 -8.70 2.44
C LEU A 48 12.73 -10.03 3.06
N PHE A 49 13.21 -11.14 2.50
CA PHE A 49 12.85 -12.48 2.99
C PHE A 49 13.87 -13.08 3.96
N THR A 50 14.94 -12.34 4.28
CA THR A 50 15.87 -12.69 5.35
C THR A 50 15.27 -12.28 6.70
N ASP A 51 15.47 -13.13 7.72
CA ASP A 51 15.10 -12.90 9.13
C ASP A 51 13.64 -12.42 9.34
N ASN A 52 12.72 -12.86 8.50
CA ASN A 52 11.29 -12.50 8.56
C ASN A 52 10.98 -10.99 8.37
N LEU A 53 11.92 -10.20 7.90
CA LEU A 53 11.75 -8.75 7.76
C LEU A 53 10.47 -8.37 7.00
N TYR A 54 10.16 -9.07 5.91
CA TYR A 54 8.93 -8.83 5.13
C TYR A 54 7.66 -8.92 5.99
N PHE A 55 7.58 -9.93 6.86
CA PHE A 55 6.43 -10.14 7.72
C PHE A 55 6.34 -9.10 8.85
N GLU A 56 7.47 -8.65 9.36
CA GLU A 56 7.54 -7.64 10.43
C GLU A 56 7.07 -6.28 9.91
N ILE A 57 7.61 -5.81 8.78
CA ILE A 57 7.21 -4.54 8.19
C ILE A 57 5.76 -4.55 7.72
N SER A 58 5.27 -5.69 7.24
CA SER A 58 3.87 -5.85 6.82
C SER A 58 2.90 -5.82 8.02
N ARG A 59 3.24 -6.51 9.11
CA ARG A 59 2.46 -6.47 10.35
C ARG A 59 2.38 -5.05 10.91
N HIS A 60 3.50 -4.35 10.94
CA HIS A 60 3.51 -2.96 11.39
C HIS A 60 2.58 -2.08 10.52
N ALA A 61 2.68 -2.17 9.20
CA ALA A 61 1.85 -1.39 8.29
C ALA A 61 0.35 -1.66 8.50
N ILE A 62 -0.03 -2.93 8.70
CA ILE A 62 -1.43 -3.31 8.96
C ILE A 62 -1.87 -2.81 10.36
N ALA A 63 -1.04 -2.95 11.38
CA ALA A 63 -1.36 -2.46 12.73
C ALA A 63 -1.60 -0.93 12.73
N MET A 64 -0.80 -0.18 11.98
CA MET A 64 -1.00 1.26 11.82
C MET A 64 -2.27 1.59 11.03
N ALA A 65 -2.63 0.77 10.03
CA ALA A 65 -3.89 0.93 9.31
C ALA A 65 -5.11 0.65 10.19
N ASP A 66 -5.05 -0.38 11.02
CA ASP A 66 -6.11 -0.70 11.97
C ASP A 66 -6.28 0.40 13.03
N TYR A 67 -5.16 0.96 13.50
CA TYR A 67 -5.17 2.09 14.41
C TYR A 67 -5.82 3.32 13.79
N LEU A 68 -5.42 3.67 12.56
CA LEU A 68 -6.03 4.76 11.79
C LEU A 68 -7.52 4.52 11.57
N LYS A 69 -7.90 3.31 11.18
CA LYS A 69 -9.30 2.94 10.93
C LYS A 69 -10.17 3.14 12.17
N LYS A 70 -9.69 2.69 13.34
CA LYS A 70 -10.40 2.89 14.61
C LYS A 70 -10.58 4.37 14.92
N GLY A 71 -9.54 5.16 14.86
CA GLY A 71 -9.59 6.59 15.13
C GLY A 71 -10.54 7.33 14.18
N LEU A 72 -10.51 7.02 12.87
CA LEU A 72 -11.43 7.60 11.90
C LEU A 72 -12.89 7.18 12.16
N ALA A 73 -13.13 5.94 12.59
CA ALA A 73 -14.47 5.47 12.96
C ALA A 73 -15.00 6.21 14.19
N GLU A 74 -14.18 6.45 15.21
CA GLU A 74 -14.51 7.23 16.41
C GLU A 74 -14.85 8.70 16.09
N LYS A 75 -14.22 9.25 15.05
CA LYS A 75 -14.52 10.58 14.51
C LYS A 75 -15.77 10.61 13.60
N GLY A 76 -16.45 9.46 13.44
CA GLY A 76 -17.67 9.35 12.64
C GLY A 76 -17.45 9.29 11.12
N CYS A 77 -16.24 9.03 10.67
CA CYS A 77 -15.93 8.91 9.24
C CYS A 77 -16.61 7.69 8.62
N ARG A 78 -17.13 7.84 7.40
CA ARG A 78 -17.72 6.76 6.62
C ARG A 78 -16.66 6.09 5.77
N PHE A 79 -16.60 4.77 5.83
CA PHE A 79 -15.72 3.96 4.97
C PHE A 79 -16.45 3.55 3.69
N TYR A 80 -15.74 3.60 2.57
CA TYR A 80 -16.25 3.12 1.29
C TYR A 80 -16.31 1.60 1.26
N LEU A 81 -15.33 0.94 1.86
CA LEU A 81 -15.26 -0.52 2.02
C LEU A 81 -14.50 -0.87 3.31
N ASP A 82 -14.75 -2.06 3.81
CA ASP A 82 -13.99 -2.63 4.93
C ASP A 82 -12.70 -3.29 4.41
N SER A 83 -11.60 -2.54 4.46
CA SER A 83 -10.31 -3.01 3.97
C SER A 83 -9.49 -3.69 5.07
N PRO A 84 -9.07 -4.94 4.87
CA PRO A 84 -8.14 -5.63 5.78
C PRO A 84 -6.67 -5.34 5.47
N THR A 85 -6.40 -4.38 4.57
CA THR A 85 -5.04 -4.06 4.10
C THR A 85 -4.54 -2.77 4.74
N ASN A 86 -3.30 -2.40 4.42
CA ASN A 86 -2.73 -1.13 4.82
C ASN A 86 -3.33 0.09 4.08
N GLN A 87 -4.34 -0.11 3.24
CA GLN A 87 -5.07 0.97 2.57
C GLN A 87 -6.46 1.13 3.18
N GLN A 88 -6.82 2.34 3.57
CA GLN A 88 -8.14 2.67 4.08
C GLN A 88 -8.82 3.67 3.15
N PHE A 89 -10.07 3.37 2.78
CA PHE A 89 -10.86 4.13 1.83
C PHE A 89 -11.97 4.85 2.56
N VAL A 90 -11.90 6.18 2.59
CA VAL A 90 -12.78 7.02 3.39
C VAL A 90 -13.57 7.94 2.48
N ILE A 91 -14.87 8.08 2.75
CA ILE A 91 -15.75 9.00 2.05
C ILE A 91 -15.69 10.34 2.78
N LEU A 92 -15.18 11.37 2.13
CA LEU A 92 -15.08 12.73 2.66
C LEU A 92 -15.94 13.71 1.88
N GLU A 93 -16.51 14.68 2.57
CA GLU A 93 -17.09 15.86 1.91
C GLU A 93 -16.01 16.61 1.14
N ASN A 94 -16.33 17.09 -0.05
CA ASN A 94 -15.38 17.80 -0.93
C ASN A 94 -14.74 19.02 -0.25
N ARG A 95 -15.50 19.72 0.62
CA ARG A 95 -15.00 20.82 1.42
C ARG A 95 -13.94 20.37 2.39
N LYS A 96 -14.24 19.34 3.20
CA LYS A 96 -13.31 18.75 4.16
C LYS A 96 -12.04 18.21 3.48
N MET A 97 -12.21 17.52 2.34
CA MET A 97 -11.10 17.04 1.53
C MET A 97 -10.16 18.18 1.11
N THR A 98 -10.72 19.34 0.70
CA THR A 98 -9.94 20.50 0.28
C THR A 98 -9.15 21.12 1.42
N GLU A 99 -9.72 21.14 2.62
CA GLU A 99 -9.03 21.59 3.85
C GLU A 99 -7.90 20.64 4.21
N LEU A 100 -8.16 19.34 4.28
CA LEU A 100 -7.16 18.32 4.60
C LEU A 100 -5.98 18.29 3.63
N LYS A 101 -6.19 18.56 2.35
CA LYS A 101 -5.11 18.60 1.33
C LYS A 101 -4.01 19.63 1.62
N LYS A 102 -4.28 20.62 2.45
CA LYS A 102 -3.31 21.65 2.82
C LYS A 102 -2.29 21.12 3.82
N GLU A 103 -2.71 20.20 4.67
CA GLU A 103 -1.94 19.67 5.79
C GLU A 103 -1.41 18.26 5.54
N VAL A 104 -2.18 17.44 4.79
CA VAL A 104 -1.90 16.01 4.62
C VAL A 104 -1.95 15.60 3.15
N LYS A 105 -1.03 14.70 2.77
CA LYS A 105 -1.04 14.06 1.45
C LYS A 105 -1.82 12.75 1.53
N PHE A 106 -2.81 12.63 0.67
CA PHE A 106 -3.57 11.39 0.45
C PHE A 106 -3.89 11.24 -1.03
N SER A 107 -4.31 10.04 -1.43
CA SER A 107 -4.64 9.78 -2.83
C SER A 107 -6.13 9.96 -3.07
N PHE A 108 -6.49 10.64 -4.15
CA PHE A 108 -7.82 10.56 -4.72
C PHE A 108 -8.06 9.13 -5.20
N TRP A 109 -9.26 8.60 -4.91
CA TRP A 109 -9.65 7.28 -5.39
C TRP A 109 -10.70 7.41 -6.48
N GLU A 110 -11.91 7.86 -6.11
CA GLU A 110 -13.01 8.10 -7.05
C GLU A 110 -14.02 9.13 -6.51
N LYS A 111 -14.85 9.66 -7.39
CA LYS A 111 -15.98 10.48 -7.00
C LYS A 111 -17.09 9.58 -6.47
N TYR A 112 -17.56 9.84 -5.23
CA TYR A 112 -18.66 9.08 -4.63
C TYR A 112 -20.02 9.60 -5.06
N ASP A 113 -20.25 10.91 -4.93
CA ASP A 113 -21.41 11.65 -5.39
C ASP A 113 -21.01 13.12 -5.71
N GLU A 114 -22.00 14.03 -5.84
CA GLU A 114 -21.71 15.42 -6.17
C GLU A 114 -20.95 16.16 -5.06
N ASN A 115 -21.15 15.77 -3.80
CA ASN A 115 -20.61 16.45 -2.62
C ASN A 115 -19.51 15.66 -1.92
N HIS A 116 -19.32 14.39 -2.27
CA HIS A 116 -18.38 13.50 -1.59
C HIS A 116 -17.39 12.83 -2.56
N THR A 117 -16.21 12.61 -2.05
CA THR A 117 -15.11 11.93 -2.74
C THR A 117 -14.55 10.82 -1.87
N VAL A 118 -14.26 9.68 -2.48
CA VAL A 118 -13.49 8.62 -1.82
C VAL A 118 -12.01 8.97 -1.89
N VAL A 119 -11.37 9.03 -0.74
CA VAL A 119 -9.94 9.21 -0.61
C VAL A 119 -9.29 7.96 -0.03
N ARG A 120 -8.03 7.73 -0.39
CA ARG A 120 -7.26 6.60 0.09
C ARG A 120 -6.13 7.07 0.97
N PHE A 121 -6.14 6.63 2.22
CA PHE A 121 -5.00 6.68 3.13
C PHE A 121 -4.24 5.36 3.06
N ALA A 122 -2.92 5.41 3.08
CA ALA A 122 -2.07 4.23 3.06
C ALA A 122 -0.98 4.34 4.12
N THR A 123 -0.88 3.32 4.95
CA THR A 123 0.19 3.17 5.92
C THR A 123 1.34 2.33 5.37
N SER A 124 2.50 2.46 5.94
CA SER A 124 3.70 1.74 5.54
C SER A 124 4.51 1.28 6.76
N TRP A 125 5.61 0.64 6.50
CA TRP A 125 6.59 0.27 7.52
C TRP A 125 7.19 1.48 8.26
N ALA A 126 7.14 2.66 7.64
CA ALA A 126 7.69 3.91 8.21
C ALA A 126 6.64 4.75 8.93
N THR A 127 5.34 4.40 8.84
CA THR A 127 4.27 5.15 9.47
C THR A 127 4.38 5.09 10.99
N LYS A 128 4.37 6.24 11.64
CA LYS A 128 4.42 6.36 13.09
C LYS A 128 3.02 6.62 13.65
N LYS A 129 2.83 6.17 14.90
CA LYS A 129 1.55 6.36 15.60
C LYS A 129 1.23 7.84 15.79
N GLU A 130 2.23 8.64 16.13
CA GLU A 130 2.12 10.08 16.34
C GLU A 130 1.64 10.83 15.08
N GLU A 131 2.04 10.35 13.90
CA GLU A 131 1.60 10.92 12.61
C GLU A 131 0.12 10.62 12.36
N ILE A 132 -0.35 9.43 12.80
CA ILE A 132 -1.76 9.08 12.73
C ILE A 132 -2.56 9.94 13.72
N ASP A 133 -2.08 10.12 14.94
CA ASP A 133 -2.73 10.97 15.95
C ASP A 133 -2.88 12.41 15.42
N GLN A 134 -1.82 12.99 14.85
CA GLN A 134 -1.87 14.29 14.19
C GLN A 134 -2.89 14.35 13.05
N LEU A 135 -2.98 13.30 12.22
CA LEU A 135 -4.00 13.21 11.18
C LEU A 135 -5.42 13.18 11.77
N LEU A 136 -5.63 12.40 12.84
CA LEU A 136 -6.94 12.29 13.51
C LEU A 136 -7.38 13.60 14.18
N ASP A 137 -6.46 14.43 14.62
CA ASP A 137 -6.75 15.74 15.19
C ASP A 137 -7.30 16.74 14.16
N LEU A 138 -7.12 16.47 12.88
CA LEU A 138 -7.67 17.26 11.78
C LEU A 138 -9.13 16.90 11.45
N PHE A 139 -9.68 15.82 12.01
CA PHE A 139 -11.05 15.36 11.80
C PHE A 139 -11.97 15.81 12.94
#